data_5d163d2aa907322f76c44c877f2ef6a0
#
_entry.id   5d163d2aa907322f76c44c877f2ef6a0
#
_cell.length_a   1.000
_cell.length_b   1.000
_cell.length_c   1.000
_cell.angle_alpha   90.00
_cell.angle_beta   90.00
_cell.angle_gamma   90.00
#
_symmetry.space_group_name_H-M   'P 1'
#
loop_
_entity.id
_entity.type
_entity.pdbx_description
1 polymer ?
#
loop_
_entity_poly.entity_id
_entity_poly.type
_entity_poly.pdbx_seq_one_letter_code
_entity_poly.pdbx_strand_id
1 'polypeptide(L)' 'MQEFSKGDRVTWKSHGGTAEGEVVRKVTSDTELAGRTVRASKDEPQYLVKSDNGGEAVHKPDALSKA' A
#
# COMPACT_ATOMS: atom_id res chain seq x y z
N MET A 1 -15.82 -2.09 3.28
CA MET A 1 -14.73 -2.08 2.28
C MET A 1 -13.90 -0.84 2.47
N GLN A 2 -12.60 -1.00 2.64
CA GLN A 2 -11.73 0.14 2.84
C GLN A 2 -11.14 0.60 1.53
N GLU A 3 -11.25 1.87 1.26
CA GLU A 3 -10.62 2.48 0.10
C GLU A 3 -9.75 3.63 0.57
N PHE A 4 -8.60 3.76 -0.07
CA PHE A 4 -7.66 4.82 0.23
C PHE A 4 -7.40 5.61 -1.03
N SER A 5 -7.02 6.86 -0.86
CA SER A 5 -6.71 7.75 -1.96
C SER A 5 -5.25 8.19 -1.88
N LYS A 6 -4.71 8.64 -3.02
CA LYS A 6 -3.36 9.18 -3.06
C LYS A 6 -3.21 10.28 -2.00
N GLY A 7 -2.17 10.16 -1.21
CA GLY A 7 -1.90 11.11 -0.15
C GLY A 7 -2.49 10.76 1.21
N ASP A 8 -3.35 9.73 1.28
CA ASP A 8 -3.91 9.31 2.57
C ASP A 8 -2.81 8.77 3.46
N ARG A 9 -2.85 9.15 4.73
CA ARG A 9 -1.93 8.60 5.73
C ARG A 9 -2.46 7.26 6.18
N VAL A 10 -1.59 6.26 6.19
CA VAL A 10 -1.95 4.88 6.54
C VAL A 10 -0.87 4.26 7.41
N THR A 11 -1.26 3.21 8.11
CA THR A 11 -0.33 2.39 8.87
C THR A 11 -0.49 0.93 8.45
N TRP A 12 0.57 0.17 8.63
CA TRP A 12 0.55 -1.27 8.36
C TRP A 12 1.57 -1.95 9.25
N LYS A 13 1.40 -3.25 9.44
CA LYS A 13 2.35 -4.02 10.22
C LYS A 13 3.58 -4.29 9.39
N SER A 14 4.74 -4.01 9.96
CA SER A 14 5.99 -4.33 9.33
C SER A 14 6.85 -5.15 10.28
N HIS A 15 7.96 -5.63 9.77
CA HIS A 15 8.88 -6.40 10.57
C HIS A 15 9.38 -5.53 11.73
N GLY A 16 9.05 -5.93 12.95
CA GLY A 16 9.47 -5.20 14.14
C GLY A 16 8.51 -4.15 14.66
N GLY A 17 7.30 -4.01 14.05
CA GLY A 17 6.32 -3.07 14.58
C GLY A 17 5.35 -2.55 13.54
N THR A 18 4.87 -1.33 13.78
CA THR A 18 3.92 -0.67 12.88
C THR A 18 4.66 0.40 12.10
N ALA A 19 4.50 0.37 10.79
CA ALA A 19 5.03 1.41 9.91
C ALA A 19 3.92 2.39 9.56
N GLU A 20 4.30 3.62 9.29
CA GLU A 20 3.37 4.65 8.86
C GLU A 20 3.90 5.30 7.60
N GLY A 21 2.98 5.71 6.74
CA GLY A 21 3.35 6.38 5.51
C GLY A 21 2.13 6.90 4.80
N GLU A 22 2.26 7.10 3.50
CA GLU A 22 1.14 7.60 2.71
C GLU A 22 0.94 6.77 1.46
N VAL A 23 -0.28 6.78 0.95
CA VAL A 23 -0.63 6.09 -0.28
C VAL A 23 -0.08 6.89 -1.45
N VAL A 24 0.69 6.21 -2.31
CA VAL A 24 1.23 6.82 -3.52
C VAL A 24 0.23 6.67 -4.66
N ARG A 25 -0.33 5.46 -4.82
CA ARG A 25 -1.36 5.23 -5.83
C ARG A 25 -2.06 3.90 -5.59
N LYS A 26 -3.23 3.76 -6.20
CA LYS A 26 -3.98 2.52 -6.21
C LYS A 26 -3.54 1.68 -7.41
N VAL A 27 -3.31 0.40 -7.17
CA VAL A 27 -2.88 -0.53 -8.21
C VAL A 27 -4.05 -1.47 -8.50
N THR A 28 -4.55 -1.44 -9.72
CA THR A 28 -5.72 -2.22 -10.12
C THR A 28 -5.43 -3.21 -11.24
N SER A 29 -4.17 -3.38 -11.60
CA SER A 29 -3.74 -4.36 -12.60
C SER A 29 -2.38 -4.89 -12.23
N ASP A 30 -1.99 -6.01 -12.83
CA ASP A 30 -0.68 -6.58 -12.57
C ASP A 30 0.40 -5.58 -12.97
N THR A 31 1.32 -5.33 -12.06
CA THR A 31 2.33 -4.27 -12.23
C THR A 31 3.61 -4.69 -11.53
N GLU A 32 4.74 -4.26 -12.04
CA GLU A 32 6.01 -4.43 -11.35
C GLU A 32 6.32 -3.16 -10.55
N LEU A 33 6.45 -3.32 -9.25
CA LEU A 33 6.72 -2.21 -8.34
C LEU A 33 7.69 -2.68 -7.27
N ALA A 34 8.58 -1.80 -6.87
CA ALA A 34 9.52 -2.05 -5.79
C ALA A 34 10.31 -3.34 -5.99
N GLY A 35 10.66 -3.64 -7.25
CA GLY A 35 11.47 -4.81 -7.59
C GLY A 35 10.73 -6.14 -7.53
N ARG A 36 9.41 -6.13 -7.51
CA ARG A 36 8.59 -7.34 -7.43
C ARG A 36 7.36 -7.22 -8.29
N THR A 37 6.80 -8.35 -8.67
CA THR A 37 5.54 -8.38 -9.40
C THR A 37 4.39 -8.30 -8.42
N VAL A 38 3.50 -7.35 -8.65
CA VAL A 38 2.29 -7.17 -7.85
C VAL A 38 1.11 -7.61 -8.68
N ARG A 39 0.33 -8.54 -8.17
CA ARG A 39 -0.88 -8.99 -8.85
C ARG A 39 -2.07 -8.31 -8.21
N ALA A 40 -2.77 -7.51 -9.01
CA ALA A 40 -3.93 -6.77 -8.56
C ALA A 40 -4.96 -6.74 -9.67
N SER A 41 -6.20 -6.43 -9.31
CA SER A 41 -7.29 -6.27 -10.26
C SER A 41 -8.25 -5.22 -9.72
N LYS A 42 -9.26 -4.88 -10.52
CA LYS A 42 -10.28 -3.93 -10.05
C LYS A 42 -11.07 -4.49 -8.87
N ASP A 43 -11.24 -5.81 -8.83
CA ASP A 43 -11.95 -6.46 -7.74
C ASP A 43 -11.08 -6.64 -6.50
N GLU A 44 -9.77 -6.75 -6.69
CA GLU A 44 -8.81 -6.92 -5.62
C GLU A 44 -7.66 -5.94 -5.80
N PRO A 45 -7.92 -4.66 -5.57
CA PRO A 45 -6.87 -3.65 -5.72
C PRO A 45 -5.85 -3.73 -4.60
N GLN A 46 -4.66 -3.25 -4.89
CA GLN A 46 -3.63 -3.06 -3.89
C GLN A 46 -3.18 -1.62 -3.91
N TYR A 47 -2.44 -1.23 -2.90
CA TYR A 47 -1.99 0.15 -2.79
C TYR A 47 -0.49 0.21 -2.66
N LEU A 48 0.12 1.06 -3.47
CA LEU A 48 1.53 1.39 -3.31
C LEU A 48 1.61 2.46 -2.23
N VAL A 49 2.39 2.20 -1.20
CA VAL A 49 2.56 3.12 -0.08
C VAL A 49 4.02 3.45 0.08
N LYS A 50 4.29 4.64 0.59
CA LYS A 50 5.64 5.08 0.88
C LYS A 50 5.76 5.30 2.38
N SER A 51 6.67 4.59 2.99
CA SER A 51 6.93 4.71 4.41
C SER A 51 7.61 6.04 4.72
N ASP A 52 7.41 6.55 5.92
CA ASP A 52 8.04 7.80 6.34
C ASP A 52 9.56 7.70 6.36
N ASN A 53 10.11 6.49 6.43
CA ASN A 53 11.56 6.31 6.35
C ASN A 53 12.08 6.24 4.91
N GLY A 54 11.20 6.40 3.91
CA GLY A 54 11.59 6.44 2.51
C GLY A 54 11.41 5.15 1.73
N GLY A 55 11.08 4.05 2.39
CA GLY A 55 10.86 2.78 1.71
C GLY A 55 9.48 2.71 1.09
N GLU A 56 9.35 1.94 0.01
CA GLU A 56 8.06 1.71 -0.63
C GLU A 56 7.64 0.26 -0.46
N ALA A 57 6.32 0.05 -0.40
CA ALA A 57 5.76 -1.29 -0.28
C ALA A 57 4.39 -1.32 -0.92
N VAL A 58 3.89 -2.51 -1.21
CA VAL A 58 2.56 -2.68 -1.76
C VAL A 58 1.77 -3.57 -0.80
N HIS A 59 0.58 -3.12 -0.45
CA HIS A 59 -0.27 -3.84 0.49
C HIS A 59 -1.71 -3.88 0.00
N LYS A 60 -2.41 -4.94 0.37
CA LYS A 60 -3.84 -5.02 0.17
C LYS A 60 -4.56 -4.07 1.13
N PRO A 61 -5.78 -3.63 0.79
CA PRO A 61 -6.51 -2.73 1.68
C PRO A 61 -6.66 -3.26 3.10
N ASP A 62 -6.84 -4.57 3.24
CA ASP A 62 -7.03 -5.20 4.55
C ASP A 62 -5.80 -5.07 5.44
N ALA A 63 -4.64 -4.88 4.85
CA ALA A 63 -3.38 -4.75 5.59
C ALA A 63 -3.12 -3.31 6.02
N LEU A 64 -3.92 -2.37 5.54
CA LEU A 64 -3.75 -0.94 5.80
C LEU A 64 -4.82 -0.44 6.73
N SER A 65 -4.45 0.53 7.56
CA SER A 65 -5.39 1.24 8.42
C SER A 65 -5.14 2.73 8.26
N LYS A 66 -6.19 3.54 8.37
CA LYS A 66 -5.99 4.98 8.34
C LYS A 66 -5.30 5.45 9.60
N ALA A 67 -4.29 6.27 9.40
CA ALA A 67 -3.55 6.82 10.52
C ALA A 67 -4.32 7.96 11.19
#